data_2d9147d29abfc334d9f2db43ba4496d0
#
_entry.id   2d9147d29abfc334d9f2db43ba4496d0
#
_cell.length_a   1.000
_cell.length_b   1.000
_cell.length_c   1.000
_cell.angle_alpha   90.00
_cell.angle_beta   90.00
_cell.angle_gamma   90.00
#
_symmetry.space_group_name_H-M   'P 1'
#
loop_
_entity.id
_entity.type
_entity.pdbx_description
1 polymer ?
#
loop_
_entity_poly.entity_id
_entity_poly.type
_entity_poly.pdbx_seq_one_letter_code
_entity_poly.pdbx_strand_id
1 'polypeptide(L)'
;MMSNHIGKIGDRITATLTVRFAKYLGETEWGYSKFMVSLKDGSDNIYIYYGSHCIAEATEIVTLKATITDHNIYKNIKQTIIKRPKIIEVN
;
A
#
# COMPACT_ATOMS: atom_id res chain seq x y z
N MET A 1 6.40 -13.72 12.16
CA MET A 1 5.50 -13.10 11.17
C MET A 1 6.15 -13.21 9.81
N MET A 2 5.46 -13.78 8.84
CA MET A 2 5.98 -13.91 7.48
C MET A 2 5.03 -13.22 6.52
N SER A 3 5.55 -12.21 5.83
CA SER A 3 4.84 -11.57 4.73
C SER A 3 5.21 -12.27 3.43
N ASN A 4 4.24 -12.47 2.56
CA ASN A 4 4.45 -13.04 1.24
C ASN A 4 4.11 -12.00 0.17
N HIS A 5 4.71 -12.15 -1.01
CA HIS A 5 4.27 -11.37 -2.17
C HIS A 5 2.89 -11.85 -2.60
N ILE A 6 2.02 -10.91 -2.91
CA ILE A 6 0.63 -11.20 -3.30
C ILE A 6 0.47 -10.94 -4.79
N GLY A 7 -0.18 -11.88 -5.47
CA GLY A 7 -0.50 -11.76 -6.88
C GLY A 7 0.71 -11.66 -7.79
N LYS A 8 0.49 -11.19 -8.99
CA LYS A 8 1.53 -11.00 -10.01
C LYS A 8 1.65 -9.53 -10.37
N ILE A 9 2.84 -9.10 -10.74
CA ILE A 9 3.05 -7.75 -11.25
C ILE A 9 2.14 -7.53 -12.45
N GLY A 10 1.37 -6.44 -12.41
CA GLY A 10 0.37 -6.11 -13.41
C GLY A 10 -1.06 -6.48 -13.04
N ASP A 11 -1.24 -7.33 -12.03
CA ASP A 11 -2.58 -7.71 -11.58
C ASP A 11 -3.27 -6.55 -10.89
N ARG A 12 -4.58 -6.43 -11.13
CA ARG A 12 -5.42 -5.52 -10.37
C ARG A 12 -6.21 -6.34 -9.35
N ILE A 13 -6.01 -6.05 -8.09
CA ILE A 13 -6.59 -6.81 -6.99
C ILE A 13 -7.56 -5.98 -6.18
N THR A 14 -8.49 -6.64 -5.51
CA THR A 14 -9.36 -6.04 -4.49
C THR A 14 -8.98 -6.67 -3.15
N ALA A 15 -8.69 -5.84 -2.18
CA ALA A 15 -8.24 -6.33 -0.87
C ALA A 15 -8.78 -5.45 0.25
N THR A 16 -9.05 -6.08 1.40
CA THR A 16 -9.36 -5.38 2.64
C THR A 16 -8.10 -5.32 3.48
N LEU A 17 -7.60 -4.12 3.71
CA LEU A 17 -6.30 -3.89 4.31
C LEU A 17 -6.41 -2.96 5.51
N THR A 18 -5.59 -3.21 6.52
CA THR A 18 -5.43 -2.31 7.66
C THR A 18 -4.22 -1.42 7.42
N VAL A 19 -4.38 -0.12 7.54
CA VAL A 19 -3.28 0.83 7.41
C VAL A 19 -2.41 0.73 8.64
N ARG A 20 -1.14 0.39 8.46
CA ARG A 20 -0.15 0.32 9.54
C ARG A 20 0.35 1.70 9.91
N PHE A 21 0.76 2.45 8.91
CA PHE A 21 1.20 3.84 9.06
C PHE A 21 1.21 4.52 7.71
N ALA A 22 1.19 5.85 7.75
CA ALA A 22 1.37 6.71 6.58
C ALA A 22 2.50 7.68 6.89
N LYS A 23 3.40 7.87 5.94
CA LYS A 23 4.57 8.73 6.13
C LYS A 23 4.67 9.75 5.00
N TYR A 24 4.86 11.02 5.38
CA TYR A 24 5.16 12.08 4.43
C TYR A 24 6.65 12.02 4.07
N LEU A 25 6.93 11.90 2.78
CA LEU A 25 8.30 11.77 2.29
C LEU A 25 8.89 13.08 1.74
N GLY A 26 8.11 14.16 1.76
CA GLY A 26 8.54 15.44 1.22
C GLY A 26 7.87 15.75 -0.11
N GLU A 27 8.39 16.77 -0.80
CA GLU A 27 7.86 17.20 -2.08
C GLU A 27 8.77 16.72 -3.22
N THR A 28 8.13 16.45 -4.38
CA THR A 28 8.87 16.19 -5.61
C THR A 28 9.40 17.48 -6.20
N GLU A 29 10.28 17.39 -7.22
CA GLU A 29 10.78 18.54 -7.98
C GLU A 29 9.68 19.42 -8.55
N TRP A 30 8.51 18.84 -8.78
CA TRP A 30 7.35 19.50 -9.38
C TRP A 30 6.40 20.11 -8.35
N GLY A 31 6.76 20.07 -7.06
CA GLY A 31 5.93 20.63 -5.99
C GLY A 31 4.80 19.72 -5.51
N TYR A 32 4.79 18.46 -5.89
CA TYR A 32 3.80 17.49 -5.41
C TYR A 32 4.25 16.85 -4.10
N SER A 33 3.34 16.70 -3.16
CA SER A 33 3.60 15.96 -1.94
C SER A 33 3.76 14.47 -2.26
N LYS A 34 4.66 13.81 -1.55
CA LYS A 34 4.92 12.38 -1.72
C LYS A 34 4.69 11.67 -0.39
N PHE A 35 3.85 10.65 -0.42
CA PHE A 35 3.50 9.84 0.75
C PHE A 35 3.82 8.37 0.52
N MET A 36 4.15 7.70 1.61
CA MET A 36 4.25 6.23 1.67
C MET A 36 3.22 5.73 2.66
N VAL A 37 2.37 4.81 2.23
CA VAL A 37 1.38 4.18 3.09
C VAL A 37 1.69 2.69 3.17
N SER A 38 1.86 2.18 4.39
CA SER A 38 2.08 0.77 4.64
C SER A 38 0.79 0.14 5.15
N LEU A 39 0.38 -0.95 4.50
CA LEU A 39 -0.86 -1.64 4.81
C LEU A 39 -0.57 -3.13 5.01
N LYS A 40 -1.49 -3.81 5.67
CA LYS A 40 -1.40 -5.28 5.83
C LYS A 40 -2.77 -5.91 5.63
N ASP A 41 -2.78 -7.16 5.15
CA ASP A 41 -4.00 -7.95 5.07
C ASP A 41 -4.19 -8.80 6.32
N GLY A 42 -5.24 -9.63 6.34
CA GLY A 42 -5.53 -10.49 7.48
C GLY A 42 -4.51 -11.60 7.74
N SER A 43 -3.61 -11.84 6.79
CA SER A 43 -2.52 -12.82 6.91
C SER A 43 -1.16 -12.15 7.13
N ASP A 44 -1.16 -10.87 7.50
CA ASP A 44 0.03 -10.07 7.77
C ASP A 44 0.95 -9.86 6.56
N ASN A 45 0.44 -9.99 5.35
CA ASN A 45 1.20 -9.64 4.15
C ASN A 45 1.23 -8.12 4.02
N ILE A 46 2.39 -7.57 3.69
CA ILE A 46 2.63 -6.15 3.68
C ILE A 46 2.47 -5.58 2.27
N TYR A 47 1.71 -4.49 2.17
CA TYR A 47 1.49 -3.75 0.94
C TYR A 47 2.02 -2.32 1.12
N ILE A 48 2.65 -1.78 0.10
CA ILE A 48 3.18 -0.42 0.12
C ILE A 48 2.58 0.36 -1.04
N TYR A 49 2.05 1.53 -0.71
CA TYR A 49 1.58 2.49 -1.71
C TYR A 49 2.42 3.76 -1.62
N TYR A 50 2.91 4.20 -2.77
CA TYR A 50 3.55 5.50 -2.91
C TYR A 50 2.66 6.40 -3.76
N GLY A 51 2.36 7.60 -3.31
CA GLY A 51 1.50 8.49 -4.07
C GLY A 51 1.53 9.92 -3.56
N SER A 52 0.76 10.77 -4.21
CA SER A 52 0.69 12.18 -3.89
C SER A 52 -0.32 12.53 -2.79
N HIS A 53 -1.12 11.57 -2.34
CA HIS A 53 -2.02 11.78 -1.22
C HIS A 53 -2.02 10.59 -0.27
N CYS A 54 -2.33 10.88 0.98
CA CYS A 54 -2.57 9.86 1.97
C CYS A 54 -3.99 9.30 1.74
N ILE A 55 -4.08 8.02 1.38
CA ILE A 55 -5.36 7.38 1.05
C ILE A 55 -6.18 7.01 2.27
N ALA A 56 -5.53 6.89 3.43
CA ALA A 56 -6.18 6.55 4.69
C ALA A 56 -5.21 6.83 5.83
N GLU A 57 -5.74 6.99 7.03
CA GLU A 57 -4.93 7.21 8.22
C GLU A 57 -4.57 5.90 8.92
N ALA A 58 -3.53 5.94 9.75
CA ALA A 58 -3.08 4.78 10.51
C ALA A 58 -4.25 4.16 11.29
N THR A 59 -4.26 2.83 11.35
CA THR A 59 -5.25 1.98 12.00
C THR A 59 -6.61 1.87 11.29
N GLU A 60 -6.86 2.64 10.23
CA GLU A 60 -8.07 2.46 9.45
C GLU A 60 -8.05 1.15 8.66
N ILE A 61 -9.23 0.54 8.52
CA ILE A 61 -9.42 -0.64 7.68
C ILE A 61 -10.13 -0.18 6.41
N VAL A 62 -9.52 -0.46 5.27
CA VAL A 62 -10.05 -0.04 3.98
C VAL A 62 -10.16 -1.23 3.03
N THR A 63 -11.23 -1.25 2.24
CA THR A 63 -11.33 -2.15 1.10
C THR A 63 -11.02 -1.32 -0.13
N LEU A 64 -10.01 -1.74 -0.88
CA LEU A 64 -9.56 -1.01 -2.04
C LEU A 64 -9.27 -1.94 -3.21
N LYS A 65 -9.24 -1.34 -4.38
CA LYS A 65 -8.81 -1.98 -5.61
C LYS A 65 -7.54 -1.28 -6.07
N ALA A 66 -6.50 -2.04 -6.37
CA ALA A 66 -5.22 -1.48 -6.76
C ALA A 66 -4.47 -2.40 -7.72
N THR A 67 -3.51 -1.82 -8.43
CA THR A 67 -2.65 -2.55 -9.37
C THR A 67 -1.33 -2.88 -8.70
N ILE A 68 -0.91 -4.14 -8.78
CA ILE A 68 0.40 -4.57 -8.31
C ILE A 68 1.42 -4.14 -9.35
N THR A 69 2.38 -3.32 -8.93
CA THR A 69 3.40 -2.79 -9.84
C THR A 69 4.78 -3.36 -9.59
N ASP A 70 5.03 -3.90 -8.41
CA ASP A 70 6.32 -4.49 -8.09
C ASP A 70 6.23 -5.40 -6.88
N HIS A 71 7.23 -6.24 -6.73
CA HIS A 71 7.47 -7.05 -5.55
C HIS A 71 8.88 -6.73 -5.05
N ASN A 72 9.01 -6.29 -3.82
CA ASN A 72 10.34 -6.03 -3.25
C ASN A 72 10.51 -6.72 -1.90
N ILE A 73 11.73 -6.63 -1.39
CA ILE A 73 12.06 -7.13 -0.05
C ILE A 73 12.78 -6.00 0.67
N TYR A 74 12.28 -5.64 1.84
CA TYR A 74 12.86 -4.62 2.69
C TYR A 74 13.09 -5.19 4.09
N LYS A 75 14.34 -5.20 4.55
CA LYS A 75 14.71 -5.76 5.86
C LYS A 75 14.16 -7.18 6.06
N ASN A 76 14.32 -8.02 5.03
CA ASN A 76 13.82 -9.40 5.00
C ASN A 76 12.29 -9.55 5.03
N ILE A 77 11.56 -8.46 4.81
CA ILE A 77 10.10 -8.48 4.73
C ILE A 77 9.71 -8.32 3.26
N LYS A 78 8.97 -9.29 2.74
CA LYS A 78 8.43 -9.22 1.37
C LYS A 78 7.30 -8.21 1.34
N GLN A 79 7.34 -7.31 0.37
CA GLN A 79 6.36 -6.25 0.21
C GLN A 79 5.78 -6.28 -1.19
N THR A 80 4.48 -6.08 -1.27
CA THR A 80 3.77 -5.94 -2.55
C THR A 80 3.52 -4.46 -2.78
N ILE A 81 4.09 -3.92 -3.86
CA ILE A 81 3.94 -2.50 -4.19
C ILE A 81 2.68 -2.32 -5.03
N ILE A 82 1.81 -1.43 -4.60
CA ILE A 82 0.56 -1.16 -5.28
C ILE A 82 0.48 0.30 -5.74
N LYS A 83 -0.25 0.52 -6.84
CA LYS A 83 -0.54 1.85 -7.37
C LYS A 83 -2.00 1.94 -7.80
N ARG A 84 -2.45 3.17 -8.03
CA ARG A 84 -3.80 3.48 -8.48
C ARG A 84 -4.87 2.87 -7.55
N PRO A 85 -4.75 3.10 -6.24
CA PRO A 85 -5.74 2.58 -5.32
C PRO A 85 -7.06 3.30 -5.52
N LYS A 86 -8.13 2.51 -5.56
CA LYS A 86 -9.49 3.03 -5.54
C LYS A 86 -10.14 2.53 -4.26
N ILE A 87 -10.46 3.44 -3.36
CA ILE A 87 -11.14 3.09 -2.12
C ILE A 87 -12.58 2.71 -2.43
N ILE A 88 -12.95 1.49 -2.08
CA ILE A 88 -14.32 0.98 -2.27
C ILE A 88 -15.10 1.21 -0.99
N GLU A 89 -14.48 0.96 0.15
CA GLU A 89 -15.12 1.06 1.45
C GLU A 89 -14.10 1.39 2.52
N VAL A 90 -14.50 2.23 3.47
CA VAL A 90 -13.72 2.50 4.69
C VAL A 90 -14.51 1.96 5.85
N ASN A 91 -13.91 1.04 6.60
CA ASN A 91 -14.55 0.39 7.73
C ASN A 91 -14.12 0.98 9.06
#